data_9569bb5426f954904f290b0b2ffcea87
#
_entry.id   9569bb5426f954904f290b0b2ffcea87
#
_cell.length_a   1.000
_cell.length_b   1.000
_cell.length_c   1.000
_cell.angle_alpha   90.00
_cell.angle_beta   90.00
_cell.angle_gamma   90.00
#
_symmetry.space_group_name_H-M   'P 1'
#
loop_
_entity.id
_entity.type
_entity.pdbx_description
1 polymer ?
#
loop_
_entity_poly.entity_id
_entity_poly.type
_entity_poly.pdbx_seq_one_letter_code
_entity_poly.pdbx_strand_id
1 'polypeptide(L)'
;MILLENIQKLPERLKYFREKQGLSRKDVCIKLNITSSAISYWESGARRPDADTLLKLCELYGIRTIGQLFGENESLDKLTESEKFLLQLYRNADKNAQVAAVKLLKNW
;
A
#
# COMPACT_ATOMS: atom_id res chain seq x y z
N MET A 1 15.83 3.59 -4.38
CA MET A 1 16.49 3.86 -3.09
C MET A 1 15.50 4.56 -2.15
N ILE A 2 15.41 4.08 -0.91
CA ILE A 2 14.53 4.70 0.09
C ILE A 2 15.26 5.87 0.72
N LEU A 3 14.66 7.07 0.62
CA LEU A 3 15.21 8.26 1.23
C LEU A 3 14.89 8.30 2.72
N LEU A 4 15.75 8.95 3.51
CA LEU A 4 15.53 9.12 4.94
C LEU A 4 14.18 9.80 5.23
N GLU A 5 13.79 10.75 4.38
CA GLU A 5 12.49 11.41 4.48
C GLU A 5 11.32 10.44 4.43
N ASN A 6 11.42 9.39 3.61
CA ASN A 6 10.37 8.38 3.49
C ASN A 6 10.26 7.53 4.76
N ILE A 7 11.38 7.26 5.42
CA ILE A 7 11.38 6.53 6.69
C ILE A 7 10.62 7.29 7.76
N GLN A 8 10.74 8.62 7.77
CA GLN A 8 10.02 9.48 8.71
C GLN A 8 8.51 9.48 8.47
N LYS A 9 8.08 9.09 7.28
CA LYS A 9 6.65 8.99 6.93
C LYS A 9 6.01 7.66 7.30
N LEU A 10 6.77 6.73 7.89
CA LEU A 10 6.26 5.41 8.22
C LEU A 10 4.93 5.44 9.00
N PRO A 11 4.75 6.28 10.04
CA PRO A 11 3.47 6.32 10.76
C PRO A 11 2.29 6.65 9.85
N GLU A 12 2.42 7.63 8.98
CA GLU A 12 1.38 8.02 8.03
C GLU A 12 1.09 6.90 7.02
N ARG A 13 2.14 6.21 6.57
CA ARG A 13 1.98 5.11 5.60
C ARG A 13 1.26 3.92 6.23
N LEU A 14 1.56 3.59 7.47
CA LEU A 14 0.86 2.51 8.17
C LEU A 14 -0.63 2.81 8.31
N LYS A 15 -0.98 4.03 8.69
CA LYS A 15 -2.38 4.45 8.78
C LYS A 15 -3.05 4.40 7.40
N TYR A 16 -2.39 4.92 6.38
CA TYR A 16 -2.89 4.94 5.01
C TYR A 16 -3.25 3.52 4.52
N PHE A 17 -2.33 2.56 4.67
CA PHE A 17 -2.56 1.20 4.22
C PHE A 17 -3.64 0.49 5.03
N ARG A 18 -3.71 0.75 6.32
CA ARG A 18 -4.78 0.21 7.16
C ARG A 18 -6.15 0.67 6.67
N GLU A 19 -6.30 1.97 6.44
CA GLU A 19 -7.56 2.55 5.96
C GLU A 19 -7.89 2.08 4.55
N LYS A 20 -6.89 1.94 3.70
CA LYS A 20 -7.06 1.44 2.33
C LYS A 20 -7.62 0.01 2.31
N GLN A 21 -7.24 -0.80 3.28
CA GLN A 21 -7.78 -2.15 3.43
C GLN A 21 -9.14 -2.18 4.15
N GLY A 22 -9.67 -1.03 4.54
CA GLY A 22 -10.93 -0.95 5.24
C GLY A 22 -10.89 -1.49 6.67
N LEU A 23 -9.71 -1.51 7.29
CA LEU A 23 -9.53 -2.06 8.63
C LEU A 23 -9.55 -0.96 9.68
N SER A 24 -10.27 -1.18 10.78
CA SER A 24 -10.18 -0.35 11.96
C SER A 24 -8.95 -0.76 12.77
N ARG A 25 -8.53 0.11 13.71
CA ARG A 25 -7.45 -0.25 14.64
C ARG A 25 -7.81 -1.51 15.43
N LYS A 26 -9.07 -1.63 15.83
CA LYS A 26 -9.57 -2.80 16.53
C LYS A 26 -9.44 -4.08 15.70
N ASP A 27 -9.74 -4.00 14.41
CA ASP A 27 -9.59 -5.15 13.50
C ASP A 27 -8.15 -5.63 13.46
N VAL A 28 -7.20 -4.71 13.39
CA VAL A 28 -5.77 -5.05 13.36
C VAL A 28 -5.34 -5.65 14.69
N CYS A 29 -5.81 -5.10 15.81
CA CYS A 29 -5.53 -5.64 17.15
C CYS A 29 -5.95 -7.11 17.25
N ILE A 30 -7.14 -7.42 16.77
CA ILE A 30 -7.67 -8.79 16.81
C ILE A 30 -6.86 -9.71 15.91
N LYS A 31 -6.58 -9.27 14.68
CA LYS A 31 -5.88 -10.10 13.67
C LYS A 31 -4.45 -10.41 14.05
N LEU A 32 -3.76 -9.46 14.66
CA LEU A 32 -2.33 -9.61 15.02
C LEU A 32 -2.10 -9.89 16.50
N ASN A 33 -3.17 -9.95 17.30
CA ASN A 33 -3.10 -10.15 18.74
C ASN A 33 -2.17 -9.13 19.42
N ILE A 34 -2.42 -7.85 19.14
CA ILE A 34 -1.67 -6.72 19.69
C ILE A 34 -2.63 -5.74 20.35
N THR A 35 -2.09 -4.85 21.18
CA THR A 35 -2.90 -3.86 21.89
C THR A 35 -3.27 -2.68 20.99
N SER A 36 -4.40 -2.03 21.27
CA SER A 36 -4.80 -0.82 20.56
C SER A 36 -3.80 0.34 20.79
N SER A 37 -3.19 0.38 21.97
CA SER A 37 -2.14 1.36 22.28
C SER A 37 -0.95 1.22 21.35
N ALA A 38 -0.54 0.00 21.04
CA ALA A 38 0.59 -0.24 20.13
C ALA A 38 0.32 0.37 18.76
N ILE A 39 -0.85 0.12 18.19
CA ILE A 39 -1.21 0.67 16.87
C ILE A 39 -1.25 2.19 16.92
N SER A 40 -1.83 2.76 17.95
CA SER A 40 -1.87 4.22 18.11
C SER A 40 -0.47 4.82 18.17
N TYR A 41 0.45 4.19 18.88
CA TYR A 41 1.85 4.65 18.96
C TYR A 41 2.54 4.58 17.58
N TRP A 42 2.30 3.51 16.82
CA TRP A 42 2.91 3.35 15.50
C TRP A 42 2.38 4.36 14.49
N GLU A 43 1.09 4.65 14.54
CA GLU A 43 0.45 5.60 13.61
C GLU A 43 0.67 7.06 14.00
N SER A 44 0.99 7.35 15.25
CA SER A 44 1.35 8.69 15.69
C SER A 44 2.85 8.98 15.60
N GLY A 45 3.66 7.95 15.43
CA GLY A 45 5.11 8.11 15.43
C GLY A 45 5.76 8.09 16.80
N ALA A 46 4.99 7.90 17.88
CA ALA A 46 5.53 7.85 19.25
C ALA A 46 6.44 6.64 19.45
N ARG A 47 6.14 5.52 18.78
CA ARG A 47 6.95 4.30 18.79
C ARG A 47 6.91 3.67 17.42
N ARG A 48 7.88 2.80 17.14
CA ARG A 48 7.94 2.05 15.89
C ARG A 48 7.71 0.57 16.15
N PRO A 49 7.05 -0.15 15.23
CA PRO A 49 6.95 -1.59 15.35
C PRO A 49 8.33 -2.23 15.15
N ASP A 50 8.57 -3.37 15.79
CA ASP A 50 9.77 -4.14 15.51
C ASP A 50 9.68 -4.77 14.11
N ALA A 51 10.78 -5.35 13.64
CA ALA A 51 10.85 -5.89 12.28
C ALA A 51 9.81 -7.00 12.05
N ASP A 52 9.65 -7.91 12.99
CA ASP A 52 8.70 -9.01 12.84
C ASP A 52 7.26 -8.51 12.78
N THR A 53 6.92 -7.56 13.62
CA THR A 53 5.58 -6.95 13.63
C THR A 53 5.33 -6.16 12.36
N LEU A 54 6.33 -5.43 11.90
CA LEU A 54 6.22 -4.68 10.64
C LEU A 54 5.96 -5.61 9.45
N LEU A 55 6.62 -6.76 9.40
CA LEU A 55 6.37 -7.75 8.35
C LEU A 55 4.94 -8.29 8.41
N LYS A 56 4.42 -8.53 9.61
CA LYS A 56 3.03 -8.96 9.79
C LYS A 56 2.04 -7.89 9.35
N LEU A 57 2.33 -6.62 9.65
CA LEU A 57 1.51 -5.51 9.19
C LEU A 57 1.52 -5.39 7.67
N CYS A 58 2.68 -5.53 7.06
CA CYS A 58 2.80 -5.50 5.59
C CYS A 58 2.00 -6.63 4.95
N GLU A 59 2.06 -7.82 5.49
CA GLU A 59 1.28 -8.95 5.00
C GLU A 59 -0.22 -8.67 5.12
N LEU A 60 -0.66 -8.19 6.27
CA LEU A 60 -2.07 -7.87 6.51
C LEU A 60 -2.57 -6.75 5.58
N TYR A 61 -1.73 -5.75 5.32
CA TYR A 61 -2.09 -4.59 4.51
C TYR A 61 -1.86 -4.79 3.01
N GLY A 62 -1.39 -5.96 2.60
CA GLY A 62 -1.13 -6.24 1.19
C GLY A 62 0.07 -5.50 0.62
N ILE A 63 1.02 -5.14 1.47
CA ILE A 63 2.26 -4.47 1.06
C ILE A 63 3.30 -5.52 0.73
N ARG A 64 3.79 -5.52 -0.51
CA ARG A 64 4.72 -6.56 -0.99
C ARG A 64 6.17 -6.15 -0.98
N THR A 65 6.46 -4.86 -1.05
CA THR A 65 7.82 -4.35 -1.11
C THR A 65 7.99 -3.16 -0.18
N ILE A 66 9.22 -2.93 0.25
CA ILE A 66 9.58 -1.76 1.05
C ILE A 66 9.30 -0.48 0.26
N GLY A 67 9.58 -0.49 -1.05
CA GLY A 67 9.28 0.63 -1.93
C GLY A 67 7.79 0.99 -1.91
N GLN A 68 6.93 0.00 -1.98
CA GLN A 68 5.49 0.21 -1.89
C GLN A 68 5.10 0.83 -0.54
N LEU A 69 5.68 0.34 0.55
CA LEU A 69 5.40 0.87 1.89
C LEU A 69 5.72 2.36 1.97
N PHE A 70 6.86 2.78 1.43
CA PHE A 70 7.32 4.18 1.49
C PHE A 70 6.90 5.03 0.29
N GLY A 71 6.08 4.51 -0.59
CA GLY A 71 5.50 5.28 -1.68
C GLY A 71 6.38 5.47 -2.90
N GLU A 72 7.38 4.61 -3.11
CA GLU A 72 8.22 4.70 -4.31
C GLU A 72 7.44 4.46 -5.60
N ASN A 73 6.30 3.77 -5.52
CA ASN A 73 5.43 3.50 -6.65
C ASN A 73 4.17 4.39 -6.66
N GLU A 74 4.21 5.53 -5.96
CA GLU A 74 3.08 6.46 -5.88
C GLU A 74 2.75 7.16 -7.19
N SER A 75 3.54 6.95 -8.25
CA SER A 75 3.17 7.43 -9.57
C SER A 75 1.75 7.00 -9.98
N LEU A 76 1.29 5.88 -9.48
CA LEU A 76 -0.10 5.42 -9.71
C LEU A 76 -1.14 6.31 -9.03
N ASP A 77 -0.79 6.90 -7.88
CA ASP A 77 -1.70 7.80 -7.15
C ASP A 77 -1.82 9.16 -7.82
N LYS A 78 -0.90 9.49 -8.73
CA LYS A 78 -0.91 10.74 -9.50
C LYS A 78 -1.66 10.62 -10.82
N LEU A 79 -2.16 9.44 -11.14
CA LEU A 79 -2.93 9.22 -12.37
C LEU A 79 -4.27 9.95 -12.30
N THR A 80 -4.73 10.41 -13.46
CA THR A 80 -6.08 10.94 -13.58
C THR A 80 -7.11 9.84 -13.33
N GLU A 81 -8.35 10.21 -13.08
CA GLU A 81 -9.43 9.23 -12.88
C GLU A 81 -9.62 8.36 -14.13
N SER A 82 -9.48 8.95 -15.33
CA SER A 82 -9.55 8.19 -16.57
C SER A 82 -8.44 7.17 -16.69
N GLU A 83 -7.23 7.53 -16.29
CA GLU A 83 -6.09 6.61 -16.30
C GLU A 83 -6.25 5.48 -15.29
N LYS A 84 -6.75 5.79 -14.09
CA LYS A 84 -7.05 4.78 -13.07
C LYS A 84 -8.11 3.80 -13.56
N PHE A 85 -9.15 4.30 -14.21
CA PHE A 85 -10.21 3.48 -14.77
C PHE A 85 -9.68 2.55 -15.87
N LEU A 86 -8.86 3.08 -16.76
CA LEU A 86 -8.23 2.29 -17.83
C LEU A 86 -7.34 1.19 -17.26
N LEU A 87 -6.55 1.52 -16.25
CA LEU A 87 -5.67 0.54 -15.58
C LEU A 87 -6.48 -0.57 -14.92
N GLN A 88 -7.61 -0.22 -14.28
CA GLN A 88 -8.49 -1.19 -13.66
C GLN A 88 -9.12 -2.13 -14.70
N LEU A 89 -9.59 -1.59 -15.82
CA LEU A 89 -10.12 -2.40 -16.93
C LEU A 89 -9.06 -3.36 -17.46
N TYR A 90 -7.83 -2.88 -17.63
CA TYR A 90 -6.71 -3.70 -18.09
C TYR A 90 -6.44 -4.86 -17.13
N ARG A 91 -6.39 -4.58 -15.83
CA ARG A 91 -6.13 -5.62 -14.80
C ARG A 91 -7.22 -6.68 -14.75
N ASN A 92 -8.46 -6.30 -15.04
CA ASN A 92 -9.61 -7.22 -15.01
C ASN A 92 -9.85 -7.92 -16.35
N ALA A 93 -9.13 -7.52 -17.39
CA ALA A 93 -9.26 -8.14 -18.72
C ALA A 93 -8.53 -9.48 -18.78
N ASP A 94 -8.97 -10.34 -19.70
CA ASP A 94 -8.25 -11.58 -19.94
C ASP A 94 -6.89 -11.31 -20.60
N LYS A 95 -6.03 -12.32 -20.63
CA LYS A 95 -4.67 -12.18 -21.13
C LYS A 95 -4.64 -11.73 -22.61
N ASN A 96 -5.55 -12.22 -23.42
CA ASN A 96 -5.60 -11.86 -24.84
C ASN A 96 -5.96 -10.40 -25.03
N ALA A 97 -6.95 -9.91 -24.26
CA ALA A 97 -7.33 -8.51 -24.29
C ALA A 97 -6.19 -7.61 -23.79
N GLN A 98 -5.46 -8.04 -22.77
CA GLN A 98 -4.31 -7.29 -22.26
C GLN A 98 -3.20 -7.18 -23.30
N VAL A 99 -2.90 -8.25 -24.00
CA VAL A 99 -1.90 -8.27 -25.08
C VAL A 99 -2.34 -7.36 -26.24
N ALA A 100 -3.60 -7.41 -26.62
CA ALA A 100 -4.15 -6.55 -27.67
C ALA A 100 -4.05 -5.07 -27.29
N ALA A 101 -4.35 -4.71 -26.04
CA ALA A 101 -4.24 -3.34 -25.54
C ALA A 101 -2.80 -2.83 -25.61
N VAL A 102 -1.83 -3.66 -25.20
CA VAL A 102 -0.41 -3.29 -25.26
C VAL A 102 0.04 -3.06 -26.70
N LYS A 103 -0.34 -3.93 -27.61
CA LYS A 103 -0.01 -3.76 -29.04
C LYS A 103 -0.59 -2.49 -29.62
N LEU A 104 -1.84 -2.18 -29.29
CA LEU A 104 -2.50 -0.98 -29.76
C LEU A 104 -1.80 0.28 -29.24
N LEU A 105 -1.45 0.29 -27.98
CA LEU A 105 -0.77 1.45 -27.36
C LEU A 105 0.66 1.63 -27.88
N LYS A 106 1.36 0.55 -28.22
CA LYS A 106 2.72 0.63 -28.76
C LYS A 106 2.79 1.25 -30.16
N ASN A 107 1.70 1.20 -30.89
CA ASN A 107 1.64 1.71 -32.26
C ASN A 107 1.25 3.19 -32.35
N TRP A 108 1.18 3.87 -31.24
CA TRP A 108 0.86 5.31 -31.14
C TRP A 108 2.09 6.19 -31.25
#